data_2cec91a6caa82aade5bc1f40f5543902
#
_entry.id   2cec91a6caa82aade5bc1f40f5543902
#
_cell.length_a   1.000
_cell.length_b   1.000
_cell.length_c   1.000
_cell.angle_alpha   90.00
_cell.angle_beta   90.00
_cell.angle_gamma   90.00
#
_symmetry.space_group_name_H-M   'P 1'
#
loop_
_entity.id
_entity.type
_entity.pdbx_description
1 polymer ?
#
loop_
_entity_poly.entity_id
_entity_poly.type
_entity_poly.pdbx_seq_one_letter_code
_entity_poly.pdbx_strand_id
1 'polypeptide(L)'
;MSQRDQLRRFRGAVFSADGPAMVSLLRSGPWPSHGIQLLGDGLLAALAQHVDGASEFAVRCVAELRDRAWVGDEELAAALTAGLGLGPSPLLRALPVDLDQLVDVLEGDPVTGGGYLDLHTGEVWPQMIFDDGPDDEDEDLDDEDRWLPVISEGSRDGYRDMERFTAAIAEPDLADRIAQTLEGRGAFRRFR
;
A
#
# COMPACT_ATOMS: atom_id res chain seq x y z
N MET A 1 23.82 -14.45 2.06
CA MET A 1 22.37 -14.49 1.75
C MET A 1 22.09 -13.24 0.92
N SER A 2 21.45 -13.38 -0.26
CA SER A 2 21.20 -12.21 -1.10
C SER A 2 20.09 -11.34 -0.51
N GLN A 3 20.09 -10.05 -0.84
CA GLN A 3 19.03 -9.10 -0.43
C GLN A 3 17.65 -9.55 -0.94
N ARG A 4 17.59 -10.17 -2.12
CA ARG A 4 16.36 -10.76 -2.69
C ARG A 4 15.82 -11.92 -1.85
N ASP A 5 16.70 -12.79 -1.36
CA ASP A 5 16.27 -13.92 -0.51
C ASP A 5 15.75 -13.43 0.84
N GLN A 6 16.34 -12.37 1.36
CA GLN A 6 15.92 -11.73 2.59
C GLN A 6 14.54 -11.11 2.43
N LEU A 7 14.30 -10.30 1.39
CA LEU A 7 12.98 -9.70 1.10
C LEU A 7 11.90 -10.76 0.88
N ARG A 8 12.22 -11.87 0.20
CA ARG A 8 11.27 -12.98 0.02
C ARG A 8 10.84 -13.57 1.36
N ARG A 9 11.77 -13.73 2.30
CA ARG A 9 11.45 -14.23 3.65
C ARG A 9 10.58 -13.25 4.44
N PHE A 10 10.88 -11.95 4.39
CA PHE A 10 10.03 -10.93 5.00
C PHE A 10 8.62 -10.95 4.42
N ARG A 11 8.47 -11.00 3.09
CA ARG A 11 7.16 -11.12 2.44
C ARG A 11 6.40 -12.36 2.89
N GLY A 12 7.09 -13.50 3.02
CA GLY A 12 6.48 -14.73 3.52
C GLY A 12 5.96 -14.59 4.96
N ALA A 13 6.74 -13.97 5.85
CA ALA A 13 6.35 -13.73 7.23
C ALA A 13 5.16 -12.76 7.34
N VAL A 14 5.15 -11.69 6.54
CA VAL A 14 4.03 -10.73 6.48
C VAL A 14 2.76 -11.40 5.94
N PHE A 15 2.86 -12.12 4.83
CA PHE A 15 1.72 -12.79 4.21
C PHE A 15 1.05 -13.81 5.15
N SER A 16 1.84 -14.52 5.97
CA SER A 16 1.32 -15.48 6.96
C SER A 16 1.05 -14.84 8.33
N ALA A 17 1.19 -13.54 8.48
CA ALA A 17 1.11 -12.84 9.76
C ALA A 17 1.96 -13.51 10.87
N ASP A 18 3.15 -14.02 10.52
CA ASP A 18 4.04 -14.75 11.42
C ASP A 18 4.96 -13.78 12.16
N GLY A 19 4.47 -13.24 13.27
CA GLY A 19 5.21 -12.29 14.12
C GLY A 19 6.54 -12.85 14.64
N PRO A 20 6.61 -14.08 15.17
CA PRO A 20 7.85 -14.70 15.59
C PRO A 20 8.90 -14.81 14.48
N ALA A 21 8.50 -15.25 13.28
CA ALA A 21 9.40 -15.30 12.12
C ALA A 21 9.89 -13.91 11.74
N MET A 22 9.01 -12.90 11.77
CA MET A 22 9.37 -11.51 11.49
C MET A 22 10.45 -11.00 12.43
N VAL A 23 10.27 -11.14 13.73
CA VAL A 23 11.26 -10.71 14.76
C VAL A 23 12.57 -11.48 14.60
N SER A 24 12.51 -12.78 14.33
CA SER A 24 13.69 -13.60 14.09
C SER A 24 14.49 -13.12 12.86
N LEU A 25 13.82 -12.77 11.78
CA LEU A 25 14.45 -12.22 10.58
C LEU A 25 15.11 -10.86 10.85
N LEU A 26 14.47 -9.98 11.60
CA LEU A 26 14.99 -8.66 11.97
C LEU A 26 16.22 -8.75 12.88
N ARG A 27 16.31 -9.78 13.74
CA ARG A 27 17.48 -10.05 14.57
C ARG A 27 18.66 -10.63 13.79
N SER A 28 18.40 -11.37 12.73
CA SER A 28 19.41 -12.17 12.03
C SER A 28 20.21 -11.42 10.96
N GLY A 29 19.84 -10.19 10.61
CA GLY A 29 20.50 -9.48 9.52
C GLY A 29 20.22 -7.98 9.47
N PRO A 30 20.88 -7.27 8.55
CA PRO A 30 20.62 -5.86 8.34
C PRO A 30 19.17 -5.68 7.83
N TRP A 31 18.58 -4.54 8.18
CA TRP A 31 17.29 -4.17 7.62
C TRP A 31 17.43 -3.89 6.13
N PRO A 32 16.49 -4.36 5.31
CA PRO A 32 16.49 -4.01 3.90
C PRO A 32 16.24 -2.51 3.77
N SER A 33 17.09 -1.83 3.01
CA SER A 33 16.99 -0.38 2.74
C SER A 33 15.69 -0.03 2.01
N HIS A 34 15.08 -1.00 1.37
CA HIS A 34 13.80 -0.89 0.68
C HIS A 34 12.80 -1.86 1.32
N GLY A 35 11.55 -1.40 1.50
CA GLY A 35 10.49 -2.22 2.08
C GLY A 35 10.28 -1.99 3.57
N ILE A 36 10.60 -0.78 4.08
CA ILE A 36 10.35 -0.44 5.48
C ILE A 36 8.86 -0.56 5.84
N GLN A 37 7.93 -0.27 4.91
CA GLN A 37 6.50 -0.49 5.10
C GLN A 37 6.19 -1.98 5.28
N LEU A 38 6.79 -2.84 4.47
CA LEU A 38 6.66 -4.30 4.64
C LEU A 38 7.12 -4.76 6.02
N LEU A 39 8.22 -4.17 6.54
CA LEU A 39 8.68 -4.46 7.91
C LEU A 39 7.66 -3.97 8.94
N GLY A 40 7.09 -2.79 8.74
CA GLY A 40 6.05 -2.23 9.60
C GLY A 40 4.82 -3.13 9.69
N ASP A 41 4.32 -3.61 8.56
CA ASP A 41 3.18 -4.54 8.52
C ASP A 41 3.46 -5.83 9.31
N GLY A 42 4.64 -6.41 9.13
CA GLY A 42 5.04 -7.59 9.90
C GLY A 42 5.22 -7.31 11.39
N LEU A 43 5.66 -6.11 11.74
CA LEU A 43 5.79 -5.70 13.14
C LEU A 43 4.44 -5.44 13.81
N LEU A 44 3.41 -4.97 13.07
CA LEU A 44 2.05 -4.90 13.60
C LEU A 44 1.55 -6.27 14.02
N ALA A 45 1.76 -7.31 13.20
CA ALA A 45 1.42 -8.67 13.54
C ALA A 45 2.21 -9.18 14.75
N ALA A 46 3.51 -8.86 14.83
CA ALA A 46 4.37 -9.25 15.95
C ALA A 46 3.96 -8.57 17.27
N LEU A 47 3.57 -7.28 17.23
CA LEU A 47 3.05 -6.55 18.40
C LEU A 47 1.72 -7.14 18.88
N ALA A 48 0.78 -7.42 17.95
CA ALA A 48 -0.51 -8.03 18.26
C ALA A 48 -0.36 -9.42 18.90
N GLN A 49 0.69 -10.17 18.52
CA GLN A 49 1.03 -11.48 19.07
C GLN A 49 1.91 -11.41 20.32
N HIS A 50 2.26 -10.22 20.78
CA HIS A 50 3.10 -9.98 21.96
C HIS A 50 4.48 -10.68 21.87
N VAL A 51 5.08 -10.67 20.66
CA VAL A 51 6.38 -11.33 20.44
C VAL A 51 7.51 -10.54 21.13
N ASP A 52 8.35 -11.25 21.89
CA ASP A 52 9.47 -10.65 22.59
C ASP A 52 10.43 -9.91 21.64
N GLY A 53 10.69 -8.63 21.94
CA GLY A 53 11.57 -7.76 21.14
C GLY A 53 10.87 -7.07 19.96
N ALA A 54 9.59 -7.36 19.69
CA ALA A 54 8.84 -6.67 18.65
C ALA A 54 8.78 -5.15 18.88
N SER A 55 8.62 -4.73 20.14
CA SER A 55 8.51 -3.32 20.52
C SER A 55 9.78 -2.52 20.16
N GLU A 56 10.97 -3.08 20.37
CA GLU A 56 12.24 -2.42 20.05
C GLU A 56 12.34 -2.17 18.54
N PHE A 57 12.02 -3.18 17.74
CA PHE A 57 12.02 -3.04 16.28
C PHE A 57 10.93 -2.10 15.77
N ALA A 58 9.75 -2.10 16.39
CA ALA A 58 8.66 -1.20 16.03
C ALA A 58 9.03 0.27 16.28
N VAL A 59 9.65 0.60 17.42
CA VAL A 59 10.13 1.96 17.70
C VAL A 59 11.12 2.43 16.64
N ARG A 60 12.06 1.56 16.25
CA ARG A 60 13.00 1.88 15.20
C ARG A 60 12.29 2.07 13.85
N CYS A 61 11.33 1.20 13.51
CA CYS A 61 10.55 1.29 12.28
C CYS A 61 9.78 2.61 12.18
N VAL A 62 9.13 3.04 13.27
CA VAL A 62 8.46 4.34 13.35
C VAL A 62 9.40 5.50 13.05
N ALA A 63 10.61 5.47 13.61
CA ALA A 63 11.60 6.52 13.34
C ALA A 63 12.03 6.56 11.86
N GLU A 64 12.29 5.41 11.26
CA GLU A 64 12.68 5.28 9.86
C GLU A 64 11.55 5.69 8.88
N LEU A 65 10.29 5.35 9.18
CA LEU A 65 9.12 5.77 8.41
C LEU A 65 8.98 7.29 8.43
N ARG A 66 9.03 7.92 9.62
CA ARG A 66 8.90 9.37 9.77
C ARG A 66 10.04 10.15 9.15
N ASP A 67 11.26 9.62 9.19
CA ASP A 67 12.43 10.22 8.54
C ASP A 67 12.30 10.20 7.01
N ARG A 68 11.79 9.10 6.46
CA ARG A 68 11.57 8.93 5.02
C ARG A 68 10.37 9.72 4.49
N ALA A 69 9.28 9.77 5.25
CA ALA A 69 8.05 10.51 4.97
C ALA A 69 7.45 10.27 3.55
N TRP A 70 7.39 9.02 3.13
CA TRP A 70 6.70 8.63 1.90
C TRP A 70 5.19 8.48 2.16
N VAL A 71 4.40 8.41 1.08
CA VAL A 71 2.94 8.16 1.16
C VAL A 71 2.69 6.85 1.94
N GLY A 72 1.79 6.91 2.93
CA GLY A 72 1.44 5.80 3.81
C GLY A 72 2.40 5.58 5.00
N ASP A 73 3.54 6.28 5.07
CA ASP A 73 4.49 6.11 6.16
C ASP A 73 3.96 6.63 7.49
N GLU A 74 3.28 7.77 7.52
CA GLU A 74 2.74 8.32 8.77
C GLU A 74 1.58 7.49 9.31
N GLU A 75 0.69 6.98 8.45
CA GLU A 75 -0.40 6.08 8.83
C GLU A 75 0.14 4.80 9.46
N LEU A 76 1.16 4.20 8.85
CA LEU A 76 1.80 3.00 9.39
C LEU A 76 2.55 3.30 10.69
N ALA A 77 3.24 4.44 10.77
CA ALA A 77 3.92 4.89 11.99
C ALA A 77 2.93 5.13 13.13
N ALA A 78 1.75 5.70 12.84
CA ALA A 78 0.67 5.87 13.81
C ALA A 78 0.13 4.52 14.30
N ALA A 79 -0.10 3.57 13.38
CA ALA A 79 -0.55 2.22 13.73
C ALA A 79 0.45 1.48 14.61
N LEU A 80 1.76 1.55 14.29
CA LEU A 80 2.82 0.98 15.12
C LEU A 80 2.91 1.66 16.49
N THR A 81 2.78 3.00 16.53
CA THR A 81 2.78 3.76 17.79
C THR A 81 1.61 3.35 18.69
N ALA A 82 0.44 3.14 18.11
CA ALA A 82 -0.73 2.61 18.83
C ALA A 82 -0.50 1.18 19.34
N GLY A 83 0.06 0.30 18.49
CA GLY A 83 0.42 -1.07 18.87
C GLY A 83 1.44 -1.14 20.02
N LEU A 84 2.28 -0.11 20.17
CA LEU A 84 3.18 0.07 21.29
C LEU A 84 2.50 0.62 22.55
N GLY A 85 1.22 1.01 22.49
CA GLY A 85 0.51 1.68 23.59
C GLY A 85 0.95 3.12 23.82
N LEU A 86 1.64 3.75 22.86
CA LEU A 86 2.19 5.11 22.96
C LEU A 86 1.32 6.19 22.28
N GLY A 87 0.20 5.80 21.69
CA GLY A 87 -0.70 6.69 20.99
C GLY A 87 -2.11 6.10 20.84
N PRO A 88 -3.06 6.91 20.35
CA PRO A 88 -4.39 6.42 20.04
C PRO A 88 -4.32 5.41 18.89
N SER A 89 -5.19 4.40 18.93
CA SER A 89 -5.34 3.50 17.79
C SER A 89 -5.92 4.29 16.62
N PRO A 90 -5.27 4.30 15.46
CA PRO A 90 -5.89 4.89 14.28
C PRO A 90 -7.17 4.10 13.98
N LEU A 91 -8.20 4.80 13.52
CA LEU A 91 -9.46 4.19 13.09
C LEU A 91 -9.26 3.48 11.73
N LEU A 92 -8.34 2.51 11.71
CA LEU A 92 -8.10 1.69 10.53
C LEU A 92 -9.04 0.48 10.58
N ARG A 93 -9.82 0.32 9.51
CA ARG A 93 -10.68 -0.83 9.29
C ARG A 93 -10.19 -1.57 8.05
N ALA A 94 -10.00 -2.88 8.16
CA ALA A 94 -9.73 -3.71 7.00
C ALA A 94 -11.01 -3.79 6.13
N LEU A 95 -10.87 -3.50 4.84
CA LEU A 95 -11.92 -3.65 3.86
C LEU A 95 -11.54 -4.76 2.89
N PRO A 96 -12.45 -5.67 2.55
CA PRO A 96 -12.22 -6.72 1.56
C PRO A 96 -12.34 -6.17 0.12
N VAL A 97 -11.48 -5.20 -0.23
CA VAL A 97 -11.52 -4.55 -1.54
C VAL A 97 -10.95 -5.47 -2.62
N ASP A 98 -11.65 -5.58 -3.74
CA ASP A 98 -11.10 -6.15 -4.95
C ASP A 98 -10.11 -5.17 -5.58
N LEU A 99 -8.83 -5.47 -5.45
CA LEU A 99 -7.77 -4.60 -5.92
C LEU A 99 -7.71 -4.51 -7.45
N ASP A 100 -8.13 -5.54 -8.17
CA ASP A 100 -8.16 -5.50 -9.64
C ASP A 100 -9.25 -4.52 -10.12
N GLN A 101 -10.44 -4.55 -9.51
CA GLN A 101 -11.49 -3.57 -9.80
C GLN A 101 -11.09 -2.14 -9.41
N LEU A 102 -10.42 -1.97 -8.27
CA LEU A 102 -9.93 -0.65 -7.85
C LEU A 102 -8.91 -0.10 -8.85
N VAL A 103 -7.99 -0.94 -9.32
CA VAL A 103 -7.00 -0.57 -10.34
C VAL A 103 -7.68 -0.20 -11.66
N ASP A 104 -8.70 -0.95 -12.10
CA ASP A 104 -9.44 -0.65 -13.33
C ASP A 104 -10.11 0.73 -13.26
N VAL A 105 -10.66 1.11 -12.10
CA VAL A 105 -11.24 2.45 -11.90
C VAL A 105 -10.16 3.53 -11.87
N LEU A 106 -9.04 3.30 -11.20
CA LEU A 106 -7.92 4.25 -11.11
C LEU A 106 -7.20 4.46 -12.45
N GLU A 107 -7.10 3.42 -13.28
CA GLU A 107 -6.50 3.48 -14.62
C GLU A 107 -7.47 3.98 -15.69
N GLY A 108 -8.73 4.26 -15.36
CA GLY A 108 -9.77 4.75 -16.24
C GLY A 108 -9.44 6.10 -16.87
N ASP A 109 -10.27 6.53 -17.82
CA ASP A 109 -10.18 7.86 -18.44
C ASP A 109 -10.49 8.94 -17.38
N PRO A 110 -9.63 9.97 -17.19
CA PRO A 110 -9.85 10.98 -16.15
C PRO A 110 -11.10 11.85 -16.35
N VAL A 111 -11.72 11.81 -17.51
CA VAL A 111 -12.96 12.56 -17.82
C VAL A 111 -14.21 11.73 -17.54
N THR A 112 -14.12 10.40 -17.81
CA THR A 112 -15.26 9.47 -17.68
C THR A 112 -14.95 8.34 -16.70
N GLY A 113 -13.72 8.23 -16.25
CA GLY A 113 -13.26 7.26 -15.25
C GLY A 113 -13.37 7.83 -13.84
N GLY A 114 -13.20 6.95 -12.89
CA GLY A 114 -13.39 7.20 -11.49
C GLY A 114 -14.59 6.38 -10.98
N GLY A 115 -14.91 6.56 -9.73
CA GLY A 115 -15.99 5.81 -9.10
C GLY A 115 -16.04 6.04 -7.60
N TYR A 116 -16.62 5.10 -6.91
CA TYR A 116 -16.76 5.12 -5.46
C TYR A 116 -16.37 3.77 -4.86
N LEU A 117 -15.74 3.81 -3.72
CA LEU A 117 -15.50 2.64 -2.88
C LEU A 117 -16.53 2.67 -1.74
N ASP A 118 -17.36 1.64 -1.67
CA ASP A 118 -18.25 1.44 -0.52
C ASP A 118 -17.44 1.03 0.69
N LEU A 119 -17.34 1.91 1.67
CA LEU A 119 -16.60 1.67 2.91
C LEU A 119 -17.26 0.63 3.82
N HIS A 120 -18.51 0.25 3.59
CA HIS A 120 -19.20 -0.81 4.33
C HIS A 120 -18.92 -2.19 3.76
N THR A 121 -18.90 -2.34 2.43
CA THR A 121 -18.76 -3.63 1.75
C THR A 121 -17.38 -3.88 1.18
N GLY A 122 -16.64 -2.82 0.82
CA GLY A 122 -15.38 -2.90 0.07
C GLY A 122 -15.60 -3.02 -1.45
N GLU A 123 -16.83 -2.92 -1.93
CA GLU A 123 -17.12 -2.95 -3.36
C GLU A 123 -16.68 -1.67 -4.04
N VAL A 124 -16.16 -1.79 -5.26
CA VAL A 124 -15.75 -0.67 -6.09
C VAL A 124 -16.81 -0.44 -7.18
N TRP A 125 -17.34 0.75 -7.22
CA TRP A 125 -18.43 1.13 -8.13
C TRP A 125 -17.93 2.15 -9.15
N PRO A 126 -17.80 1.80 -10.43
CA PRO A 126 -17.45 2.77 -11.47
C PRO A 126 -18.51 3.88 -11.60
N GLN A 127 -18.04 5.11 -11.85
CA GLN A 127 -18.89 6.30 -11.99
C GLN A 127 -20.08 6.09 -12.94
N MET A 128 -19.86 5.42 -14.07
CA MET A 128 -20.88 5.18 -15.08
C MET A 128 -22.11 4.41 -14.58
N ILE A 129 -22.00 3.66 -13.48
CA ILE A 129 -23.13 2.93 -12.91
C ILE A 129 -24.15 3.93 -12.31
N PHE A 130 -23.67 5.05 -11.78
CA PHE A 130 -24.52 6.10 -11.22
C PHE A 130 -25.07 7.04 -12.30
N ASP A 131 -24.34 7.21 -13.43
CA ASP A 131 -24.79 8.05 -14.53
C ASP A 131 -25.92 7.41 -15.37
N ASP A 132 -25.90 6.06 -15.51
CA ASP A 132 -26.85 5.28 -16.32
C ASP A 132 -27.89 4.49 -15.48
N GLY A 133 -27.81 4.56 -14.15
CA GLY A 133 -28.67 3.81 -13.25
C GLY A 133 -30.14 4.26 -13.30
N PRO A 134 -31.09 3.33 -13.00
CA PRO A 134 -32.45 3.74 -12.73
C PRO A 134 -32.45 4.75 -11.57
N ASP A 135 -33.44 5.68 -11.59
CA ASP A 135 -33.68 6.70 -10.57
C ASP A 135 -33.87 6.09 -9.15
N ASP A 136 -32.85 5.35 -8.65
CA ASP A 136 -32.81 4.98 -7.24
C ASP A 136 -32.40 6.24 -6.46
N GLU A 137 -33.44 7.07 -6.16
CA GLU A 137 -33.37 8.27 -5.32
C GLU A 137 -32.83 8.01 -3.90
N ASP A 138 -32.41 6.76 -3.60
CA ASP A 138 -32.06 6.30 -2.25
C ASP A 138 -30.55 6.17 -1.96
N GLU A 139 -29.65 6.34 -2.94
CA GLU A 139 -28.22 6.30 -2.66
C GLU A 139 -27.63 7.71 -2.53
N ASP A 140 -27.52 8.15 -1.28
CA ASP A 140 -26.85 9.40 -0.93
C ASP A 140 -25.34 9.26 -1.09
N LEU A 141 -24.81 9.60 -2.28
CA LEU A 141 -23.39 9.59 -2.59
C LEU A 141 -22.60 10.66 -1.81
N ASP A 142 -23.31 11.59 -1.16
CA ASP A 142 -22.71 12.59 -0.28
C ASP A 142 -22.45 12.04 1.14
N ASP A 143 -22.86 10.79 1.42
CA ASP A 143 -22.53 10.12 2.68
C ASP A 143 -21.06 9.71 2.71
N GLU A 144 -20.21 10.59 3.26
CA GLU A 144 -18.76 10.36 3.41
C GLU A 144 -18.42 9.21 4.38
N ASP A 145 -19.35 8.78 5.22
CA ASP A 145 -19.14 7.61 6.10
C ASP A 145 -19.29 6.28 5.33
N ARG A 146 -19.97 6.31 4.20
CA ARG A 146 -20.19 5.17 3.32
C ARG A 146 -19.37 5.22 2.05
N TRP A 147 -19.29 6.36 1.38
CA TRP A 147 -18.73 6.46 0.03
C TRP A 147 -17.39 7.20 0.00
N LEU A 148 -16.34 6.53 -0.43
CA LEU A 148 -15.05 7.16 -0.71
C LEU A 148 -14.91 7.36 -2.22
N PRO A 149 -14.89 8.63 -2.71
CA PRO A 149 -14.69 8.88 -4.12
C PRO A 149 -13.30 8.43 -4.56
N VAL A 150 -13.24 7.67 -5.65
CA VAL A 150 -12.01 7.22 -6.31
C VAL A 150 -11.87 7.99 -7.59
N ILE A 151 -10.85 8.83 -7.67
CA ILE A 151 -10.60 9.70 -8.81
C ILE A 151 -9.49 9.10 -9.67
N SER A 152 -9.77 8.91 -10.97
CA SER A 152 -8.74 8.54 -11.93
C SER A 152 -7.86 9.75 -12.23
N GLU A 153 -6.58 9.68 -11.90
CA GLU A 153 -5.60 10.73 -12.23
C GLU A 153 -5.12 10.65 -13.70
N GLY A 154 -5.50 9.59 -14.39
CA GLY A 154 -5.22 9.37 -15.79
C GLY A 154 -3.81 8.86 -16.10
N SER A 155 -3.62 8.49 -17.36
CA SER A 155 -2.42 7.82 -17.83
C SER A 155 -1.12 8.63 -17.64
N ARG A 156 -1.21 9.96 -17.57
CA ARG A 156 -0.02 10.82 -17.40
C ARG A 156 0.55 10.71 -15.98
N ASP A 157 -0.32 10.68 -14.99
CA ASP A 157 0.09 10.59 -13.59
C ASP A 157 0.50 9.16 -13.25
N GLY A 158 -0.20 8.14 -13.78
CA GLY A 158 0.26 6.75 -13.70
C GLY A 158 1.65 6.54 -14.34
N TYR A 159 1.97 7.27 -15.42
CA TYR A 159 3.32 7.25 -16.01
C TYR A 159 4.35 7.86 -15.04
N ARG A 160 4.02 8.97 -14.39
CA ARG A 160 4.90 9.59 -13.37
C ARG A 160 5.13 8.68 -12.17
N ASP A 161 4.13 7.93 -11.75
CA ASP A 161 4.27 6.97 -10.65
C ASP A 161 5.20 5.81 -11.03
N MET A 162 5.11 5.31 -12.26
CA MET A 162 6.07 4.34 -12.78
C MET A 162 7.50 4.90 -12.82
N GLU A 163 7.68 6.18 -13.23
CA GLU A 163 8.99 6.85 -13.19
C GLU A 163 9.51 6.99 -11.76
N ARG A 164 8.67 7.40 -10.81
CA ARG A 164 9.02 7.50 -9.38
C ARG A 164 9.39 6.15 -8.80
N PHE A 165 8.61 5.12 -9.10
CA PHE A 165 8.91 3.76 -8.69
C PHE A 165 10.27 3.31 -9.21
N THR A 166 10.54 3.54 -10.49
CA THR A 166 11.81 3.20 -11.13
C THR A 166 12.99 3.93 -10.48
N ALA A 167 12.83 5.23 -10.20
CA ALA A 167 13.85 6.03 -9.52
C ALA A 167 14.12 5.59 -8.07
N ALA A 168 13.15 4.94 -7.43
CA ALA A 168 13.28 4.40 -6.07
C ALA A 168 13.99 3.04 -6.01
N ILE A 169 14.29 2.41 -7.16
CA ILE A 169 15.00 1.13 -7.22
C ILE A 169 16.48 1.36 -6.99
N ALA A 170 17.02 0.75 -5.93
CA ALA A 170 18.44 0.94 -5.56
C ALA A 170 19.43 0.12 -6.41
N GLU A 171 18.97 -0.91 -7.13
CA GLU A 171 19.81 -1.71 -8.02
C GLU A 171 19.86 -1.02 -9.39
N PRO A 172 21.00 -0.39 -9.80
CA PRO A 172 21.04 0.42 -11.02
C PRO A 172 20.67 -0.38 -12.28
N ASP A 173 21.19 -1.59 -12.44
CA ASP A 173 20.90 -2.45 -13.59
C ASP A 173 19.42 -2.83 -13.69
N LEU A 174 18.74 -2.97 -12.55
CA LEU A 174 17.30 -3.23 -12.52
C LEU A 174 16.52 -1.96 -12.82
N ALA A 175 16.91 -0.84 -12.23
CA ALA A 175 16.31 0.47 -12.51
C ALA A 175 16.38 0.80 -14.01
N ASP A 176 17.54 0.66 -14.62
CA ASP A 176 17.76 0.91 -16.04
C ASP A 176 16.89 0.00 -16.93
N ARG A 177 16.80 -1.28 -16.60
CA ARG A 177 15.96 -2.23 -17.34
C ARG A 177 14.48 -1.90 -17.23
N ILE A 178 14.02 -1.46 -16.06
CA ILE A 178 12.63 -1.05 -15.86
C ILE A 178 12.38 0.31 -16.53
N ALA A 179 13.30 1.27 -16.43
CA ALA A 179 13.21 2.54 -17.13
C ALA A 179 13.04 2.37 -18.64
N GLN A 180 13.78 1.43 -19.25
CA GLN A 180 13.62 1.11 -20.66
C GLN A 180 12.21 0.63 -21.04
N THR A 181 11.45 0.04 -20.09
CA THR A 181 10.06 -0.35 -20.34
C THR A 181 9.13 0.85 -20.44
N LEU A 182 9.51 1.99 -19.86
CA LEU A 182 8.74 3.23 -19.91
C LEU A 182 8.94 4.01 -21.21
N GLU A 183 10.00 3.71 -21.98
CA GLU A 183 10.29 4.41 -23.23
C GLU A 183 9.30 4.03 -24.32
N GLY A 184 8.69 5.04 -24.96
CA GLY A 184 7.86 4.91 -26.13
C GLY A 184 6.43 4.41 -25.91
N ARG A 185 5.73 4.07 -27.00
CA ARG A 185 4.34 3.63 -26.94
C ARG A 185 4.17 2.27 -26.27
N GLY A 186 3.18 2.16 -25.38
CA GLY A 186 2.82 0.90 -24.69
C GLY A 186 3.60 0.67 -23.39
N ALA A 187 4.12 1.72 -22.75
CA ALA A 187 4.80 1.67 -21.46
C ALA A 187 3.99 0.89 -20.42
N PHE A 188 2.73 1.23 -20.21
CA PHE A 188 1.83 0.56 -19.26
C PHE A 188 1.74 -0.97 -19.46
N ARG A 189 1.68 -1.43 -20.71
CA ARG A 189 1.62 -2.87 -21.01
C ARG A 189 2.92 -3.60 -20.68
N ARG A 190 4.06 -2.91 -20.82
CA ARG A 190 5.38 -3.51 -20.57
C ARG A 190 5.81 -3.44 -19.12
N PHE A 191 5.27 -2.50 -18.38
CA PHE A 191 5.60 -2.28 -16.97
C PHE A 191 4.91 -3.29 -16.03
N ARG A 192 3.72 -3.78 -16.42
CA ARG A 192 2.93 -4.80 -15.68
C ARG A 192 3.63 -6.15 -15.53
#